data_01f69ac7e1d35667ad717bda0acb87ee
#
_entry.id   01f69ac7e1d35667ad717bda0acb87ee
#
_cell.length_a   1.000
_cell.length_b   1.000
_cell.length_c   1.000
_cell.angle_alpha   90.00
_cell.angle_beta   90.00
_cell.angle_gamma   90.00
#
_symmetry.space_group_name_H-M   'P 1'
#
loop_
_entity.id
_entity.type
_entity.pdbx_description
1 polymer ?
#
loop_
_entity_poly.entity_id
_entity_poly.type
_entity_poly.pdbx_seq_one_letter_code
_entity_poly.pdbx_strand_id
1 'polypeptide(L)'
;MAASVQPRQFGHLEPGSAPVRGAASSNGAKAYPPANGIPRRADSPVRGCGFPPLVSPPPRKPPSDGSDDEEEEQEDWRELYGSHLQLEVEPPVRDARDEGTADAWIERNPSLIRLTGKHPLNCEPPLARLMHHGFITPAALHYVRNHGAVPRGDWSTWTVDVTGLVKRPMRLTMDELVNGFPAVEVPVTLVCAGNRRKEQNMVQQTVGFNWGAAGVSTSVWRGARLRDVLRRCGIMPSKGGALNVCFEGAEDLPGGGGSKYGTSITRQWALDPSRDIMLAYMQNGEPLLPDHGFPVRAIIPGCIGGRMVKWVKRIIVTTAESDNYYHYKDNRVLPSHVDAELANADAWWYKPEYIINELNVNSVITTPGHDEILPINGITTQRGYTMKGYAYSGGLKNL
;
A
#
# COMPACT_ATOMS: atom_id res chain seq x y z
N MET A 1 13.73 9.97 14.40
CA MET A 1 14.19 9.06 15.47
C MET A 1 13.05 8.13 15.79
N ALA A 2 13.21 6.84 15.60
CA ALA A 2 12.18 5.88 15.91
C ALA A 2 12.17 5.59 17.41
N ALA A 3 11.00 5.51 18.02
CA ALA A 3 10.87 5.16 19.43
C ALA A 3 11.28 3.72 19.66
N SER A 4 12.17 3.51 20.59
CA SER A 4 12.66 2.21 21.01
C SER A 4 11.91 1.76 22.25
N VAL A 5 11.34 0.59 22.18
CA VAL A 5 10.81 -0.11 23.34
C VAL A 5 11.73 -1.28 23.63
N GLN A 6 12.37 -1.30 24.80
CA GLN A 6 13.16 -2.45 25.25
C GLN A 6 12.22 -3.59 25.66
N PRO A 7 12.44 -4.84 25.23
CA PRO A 7 11.78 -6.00 25.80
C PRO A 7 12.39 -6.34 27.16
N ARG A 8 11.58 -6.54 28.18
CA ARG A 8 12.01 -7.23 29.41
C ARG A 8 12.40 -8.68 29.06
N GLN A 9 13.53 -9.12 29.59
CA GLN A 9 13.94 -10.51 29.60
C GLN A 9 12.86 -11.35 30.26
N PHE A 10 12.22 -12.23 29.50
CA PHE A 10 11.43 -13.31 30.07
C PHE A 10 12.38 -14.30 30.74
N GLY A 11 12.24 -14.48 32.04
CA GLY A 11 12.95 -15.48 32.79
C GLY A 11 12.67 -16.87 32.24
N HIS A 12 13.75 -17.68 32.16
CA HIS A 12 13.68 -19.09 31.86
C HIS A 12 12.73 -19.80 32.83
N LEU A 13 11.60 -20.29 32.32
CA LEU A 13 10.83 -21.31 32.98
C LEU A 13 11.28 -22.67 32.43
N GLU A 14 11.90 -23.46 33.27
CA GLU A 14 12.22 -24.86 33.01
C GLU A 14 10.95 -25.69 32.75
N PRO A 15 10.95 -26.68 31.85
CA PRO A 15 9.79 -27.52 31.62
C PRO A 15 9.66 -28.58 32.71
N GLY A 16 8.69 -28.37 33.58
CA GLY A 16 8.24 -29.39 34.55
C GLY A 16 7.53 -30.54 33.84
N SER A 17 8.09 -31.73 34.01
CA SER A 17 7.54 -33.01 33.60
C SER A 17 6.21 -33.33 34.30
N ALA A 18 5.18 -33.70 33.54
CA ALA A 18 3.97 -34.34 34.08
C ALA A 18 3.53 -35.52 33.18
N PRO A 19 2.90 -36.56 33.74
CA PRO A 19 2.99 -37.91 33.29
C PRO A 19 1.92 -38.33 32.26
N VAL A 20 2.32 -39.27 31.45
CA VAL A 20 1.50 -40.05 30.48
C VAL A 20 0.42 -40.83 31.24
N ARG A 21 -0.85 -40.69 30.86
CA ARG A 21 -1.86 -41.75 30.96
C ARG A 21 -2.55 -41.94 29.63
N GLY A 22 -2.40 -43.15 29.14
CA GLY A 22 -3.07 -43.66 27.95
C GLY A 22 -4.52 -44.04 28.22
N ALA A 23 -5.33 -43.95 27.19
CA ALA A 23 -6.49 -44.82 26.98
C ALA A 23 -6.77 -44.90 25.47
N ALA A 24 -6.79 -46.11 24.98
CA ALA A 24 -7.16 -46.52 23.64
C ALA A 24 -8.70 -46.67 23.52
N SER A 25 -9.24 -46.34 22.34
CA SER A 25 -10.36 -47.09 21.69
C SER A 25 -10.68 -46.42 20.36
N SER A 26 -10.42 -47.02 19.26
CA SER A 26 -11.10 -47.98 18.40
C SER A 26 -12.21 -47.36 17.53
N ASN A 27 -11.98 -47.50 16.22
CA ASN A 27 -12.92 -47.80 15.15
C ASN A 27 -13.79 -46.71 14.50
N GLY A 28 -13.61 -46.66 13.17
CA GLY A 28 -14.62 -46.16 12.29
C GLY A 28 -14.13 -45.63 10.94
N ALA A 29 -13.37 -46.42 10.19
CA ALA A 29 -13.12 -46.13 8.78
C ALA A 29 -14.40 -46.38 7.97
N LYS A 30 -15.03 -45.31 7.45
CA LYS A 30 -16.00 -45.42 6.36
C LYS A 30 -15.31 -45.06 5.05
N ALA A 31 -15.10 -46.07 4.24
CA ALA A 31 -14.69 -45.95 2.84
C ALA A 31 -15.80 -45.28 2.03
N TYR A 32 -15.44 -44.29 1.23
CA TYR A 32 -16.29 -43.75 0.16
C TYR A 32 -15.92 -44.41 -1.17
N PRO A 33 -16.91 -44.70 -2.04
CA PRO A 33 -16.67 -45.35 -3.32
C PRO A 33 -16.03 -44.41 -4.34
N PRO A 34 -15.37 -44.92 -5.40
CA PRO A 34 -14.75 -44.14 -6.44
C PRO A 34 -15.79 -43.44 -7.31
N ALA A 35 -15.64 -42.14 -7.48
CA ALA A 35 -16.47 -41.36 -8.39
C ALA A 35 -16.08 -41.62 -9.85
N ASN A 36 -16.99 -42.24 -10.57
CA ASN A 36 -16.94 -42.38 -12.02
C ASN A 36 -17.16 -41.02 -12.70
N GLY A 37 -16.32 -40.79 -13.72
CA GLY A 37 -16.61 -40.12 -14.97
C GLY A 37 -17.40 -38.80 -14.93
N ILE A 38 -16.66 -37.67 -14.90
CA ILE A 38 -17.22 -36.39 -15.34
C ILE A 38 -16.72 -36.13 -16.76
N PRO A 39 -17.58 -35.89 -17.76
CA PRO A 39 -17.17 -35.61 -19.12
C PRO A 39 -16.48 -34.25 -19.17
N ARG A 40 -15.32 -34.18 -19.88
CA ARG A 40 -14.65 -32.94 -20.23
C ARG A 40 -15.63 -32.05 -21.00
N ARG A 41 -16.03 -30.94 -20.38
CA ARG A 41 -16.67 -29.84 -21.11
C ARG A 41 -15.61 -29.06 -21.81
N ALA A 42 -15.87 -28.86 -23.11
CA ALA A 42 -15.09 -28.02 -24.01
C ALA A 42 -14.86 -26.62 -23.47
N ASP A 43 -13.73 -26.06 -23.88
CA ASP A 43 -13.27 -24.71 -23.69
C ASP A 43 -14.38 -23.67 -23.71
N SER A 44 -14.71 -23.13 -22.57
CA SER A 44 -15.41 -21.86 -22.49
C SER A 44 -14.36 -20.77 -22.44
N PRO A 45 -14.37 -19.78 -23.35
CA PRO A 45 -13.46 -18.67 -23.26
C PRO A 45 -13.71 -17.97 -21.93
N VAL A 46 -12.64 -17.77 -21.16
CA VAL A 46 -12.60 -16.85 -20.03
C VAL A 46 -13.13 -15.52 -20.56
N ARG A 47 -14.34 -15.14 -20.17
CA ARG A 47 -14.81 -13.78 -20.40
C ARG A 47 -13.88 -12.87 -19.62
N GLY A 48 -12.95 -12.24 -20.33
CA GLY A 48 -12.18 -11.14 -19.79
C GLY A 48 -13.17 -10.16 -19.18
N CYS A 49 -12.88 -9.70 -17.97
CA CYS A 49 -13.58 -8.56 -17.38
C CYS A 49 -13.43 -7.42 -18.38
N GLY A 50 -14.47 -7.20 -19.20
CA GLY A 50 -14.47 -6.14 -20.19
C GLY A 50 -14.45 -4.81 -19.47
N PHE A 51 -13.28 -4.23 -19.39
CA PHE A 51 -13.16 -2.82 -19.04
C PHE A 51 -13.78 -2.02 -20.18
N PRO A 52 -14.60 -1.00 -19.91
CA PRO A 52 -15.02 -0.11 -20.96
C PRO A 52 -13.78 0.48 -21.62
N PRO A 53 -13.78 0.65 -22.96
CA PRO A 53 -12.66 1.26 -23.64
C PRO A 53 -12.37 2.62 -23.02
N LEU A 54 -11.12 2.91 -22.71
CA LEU A 54 -10.67 4.19 -22.23
C LEU A 54 -11.13 5.26 -23.23
N VAL A 55 -12.13 6.05 -22.85
CA VAL A 55 -12.55 7.18 -23.64
C VAL A 55 -11.41 8.18 -23.59
N SER A 56 -10.78 8.43 -24.74
CA SER A 56 -9.81 9.51 -24.88
C SER A 56 -10.42 10.79 -24.36
N PRO A 57 -9.69 11.63 -23.63
CA PRO A 57 -10.21 12.91 -23.18
C PRO A 57 -10.72 13.71 -24.39
N PRO A 58 -11.81 14.46 -24.30
CA PRO A 58 -12.31 15.27 -25.39
C PRO A 58 -11.22 16.25 -25.86
N PRO A 59 -11.12 16.54 -27.14
CA PRO A 59 -10.13 17.48 -27.67
C PRO A 59 -10.28 18.83 -26.96
N ARG A 60 -9.17 19.38 -26.47
CA ARG A 60 -9.13 20.71 -25.86
C ARG A 60 -9.62 21.75 -26.87
N LYS A 61 -10.48 22.65 -26.43
CA LYS A 61 -10.82 23.84 -27.21
C LYS A 61 -9.55 24.67 -27.41
N PRO A 62 -9.35 25.26 -28.58
CA PRO A 62 -8.21 26.15 -28.79
C PRO A 62 -8.26 27.33 -27.81
N PRO A 63 -7.10 27.79 -27.32
CA PRO A 63 -7.07 28.92 -26.39
C PRO A 63 -7.57 30.18 -27.07
N SER A 64 -8.39 30.94 -26.36
CA SER A 64 -8.72 32.30 -26.72
C SER A 64 -7.59 33.22 -26.32
N ASP A 65 -7.17 34.05 -27.24
CA ASP A 65 -6.16 35.08 -27.26
C ASP A 65 -5.77 35.70 -25.89
N GLY A 66 -4.44 35.69 -25.61
CA GLY A 66 -3.76 36.70 -24.81
C GLY A 66 -3.64 36.47 -23.29
N SER A 67 -2.78 35.54 -22.88
CA SER A 67 -1.96 35.65 -21.69
C SER A 67 -0.74 34.75 -21.85
N ASP A 68 0.45 35.30 -21.63
CA ASP A 68 1.74 34.58 -21.60
C ASP A 68 1.79 33.73 -20.32
N ASP A 69 0.96 32.70 -20.23
CA ASP A 69 1.13 31.63 -19.29
C ASP A 69 2.03 30.60 -19.97
N GLU A 70 3.29 30.52 -19.55
CA GLU A 70 4.20 29.44 -19.91
C GLU A 70 3.49 28.14 -19.54
N GLU A 71 2.90 27.46 -20.56
CA GLU A 71 2.41 26.08 -20.40
C GLU A 71 3.67 25.25 -20.10
N GLU A 72 3.90 24.90 -18.83
CA GLU A 72 4.83 23.84 -18.47
C GLU A 72 4.39 22.61 -19.27
N GLU A 73 5.13 22.27 -20.32
CA GLU A 73 4.97 21.01 -21.06
C GLU A 73 5.11 19.90 -20.03
N GLN A 74 4.01 19.29 -19.67
CA GLN A 74 3.99 18.16 -18.76
C GLN A 74 4.63 16.99 -19.52
N GLU A 75 5.94 16.77 -19.27
CA GLU A 75 6.70 15.67 -19.86
C GLU A 75 5.91 14.36 -19.72
N ASP A 76 5.69 13.66 -20.83
CA ASP A 76 4.97 12.38 -20.79
C ASP A 76 5.86 11.35 -20.09
N TRP A 77 5.44 10.91 -18.89
CA TRP A 77 6.15 9.89 -18.13
C TRP A 77 6.41 8.61 -18.92
N ARG A 78 5.59 8.33 -19.97
CA ARG A 78 5.77 7.18 -20.85
C ARG A 78 7.01 7.33 -21.73
N GLU A 79 7.34 8.54 -22.14
CA GLU A 79 8.58 8.84 -22.88
C GLU A 79 9.78 8.74 -21.94
N LEU A 80 9.65 9.27 -20.72
CA LEU A 80 10.73 9.27 -19.73
C LEU A 80 11.03 7.87 -19.16
N TYR A 81 10.01 7.08 -18.88
CA TYR A 81 10.14 5.83 -18.13
C TYR A 81 9.60 4.59 -18.86
N GLY A 82 8.95 4.73 -19.99
CA GLY A 82 8.27 3.63 -20.70
C GLY A 82 9.18 2.48 -21.08
N SER A 83 10.44 2.74 -21.42
CA SER A 83 11.42 1.72 -21.75
C SER A 83 11.74 0.79 -20.56
N HIS A 84 11.65 1.30 -19.33
CA HIS A 84 11.91 0.52 -18.12
C HIS A 84 10.75 -0.41 -17.75
N LEU A 85 9.52 -0.07 -18.16
CA LEU A 85 8.33 -0.90 -17.94
C LEU A 85 8.26 -2.10 -18.89
N GLN A 86 9.00 -2.08 -19.99
CA GLN A 86 9.05 -3.17 -20.97
C GLN A 86 9.99 -4.32 -20.56
N LEU A 87 10.78 -4.15 -19.50
CA LEU A 87 11.65 -5.22 -19.01
C LEU A 87 10.78 -6.35 -18.42
N GLU A 88 11.07 -7.56 -18.85
CA GLU A 88 10.34 -8.75 -18.44
C GLU A 88 10.41 -8.96 -16.93
N VAL A 89 9.26 -9.26 -16.36
CA VAL A 89 9.11 -9.73 -14.98
C VAL A 89 8.56 -11.14 -15.03
N GLU A 90 8.95 -11.98 -14.09
CA GLU A 90 8.44 -13.34 -14.02
C GLU A 90 6.91 -13.33 -13.95
N PRO A 91 6.24 -14.25 -14.65
CA PRO A 91 4.79 -14.36 -14.60
C PRO A 91 4.31 -14.65 -13.17
N PRO A 92 3.15 -14.11 -12.78
CA PRO A 92 2.59 -14.37 -11.47
C PRO A 92 2.18 -15.84 -11.34
N VAL A 93 2.31 -16.37 -10.13
CA VAL A 93 1.96 -17.74 -9.77
C VAL A 93 1.15 -17.77 -8.49
N ARG A 94 0.35 -18.82 -8.31
CA ARG A 94 -0.27 -19.12 -7.00
C ARG A 94 0.78 -19.69 -6.08
N ASP A 95 0.98 -19.03 -4.95
CA ASP A 95 1.94 -19.46 -3.95
C ASP A 95 1.31 -20.55 -3.06
N ALA A 96 1.98 -21.71 -2.95
CA ALA A 96 1.50 -22.80 -2.10
C ALA A 96 1.34 -22.38 -0.62
N ARG A 97 2.09 -21.38 -0.18
CA ARG A 97 1.97 -20.81 1.18
C ARG A 97 0.65 -20.09 1.43
N ASP A 98 -0.10 -19.78 0.39
CA ASP A 98 -1.43 -19.17 0.49
C ASP A 98 -2.57 -20.21 0.45
N GLU A 99 -2.26 -21.49 0.22
CA GLU A 99 -3.26 -22.56 0.25
C GLU A 99 -3.98 -22.61 1.60
N GLY A 100 -5.30 -22.73 1.55
CA GLY A 100 -6.14 -22.71 2.75
C GLY A 100 -6.35 -21.34 3.39
N THR A 101 -5.78 -20.27 2.83
CA THR A 101 -6.03 -18.89 3.27
C THR A 101 -7.12 -18.23 2.41
N ALA A 102 -7.64 -17.09 2.89
CA ALA A 102 -8.59 -16.28 2.12
C ALA A 102 -8.00 -15.72 0.82
N ASP A 103 -6.67 -15.64 0.70
CA ASP A 103 -5.92 -15.08 -0.43
C ASP A 103 -5.46 -16.13 -1.45
N ALA A 104 -5.78 -17.42 -1.28
CA ALA A 104 -5.35 -18.51 -2.16
C ALA A 104 -5.73 -18.34 -3.66
N TRP A 105 -6.62 -17.42 -3.97
CA TRP A 105 -7.05 -17.09 -5.33
C TRP A 105 -6.15 -16.10 -6.06
N ILE A 106 -5.20 -15.45 -5.35
CA ILE A 106 -4.36 -14.38 -5.90
C ILE A 106 -3.07 -14.98 -6.45
N GLU A 107 -2.74 -14.60 -7.68
CA GLU A 107 -1.46 -14.89 -8.30
C GLU A 107 -0.49 -13.74 -8.01
N ARG A 108 0.74 -14.08 -7.61
CA ARG A 108 1.76 -13.14 -7.14
C ARG A 108 3.09 -13.41 -7.82
N ASN A 109 3.91 -12.39 -7.97
CA ASN A 109 5.24 -12.56 -8.54
C ASN A 109 6.11 -13.42 -7.60
N PRO A 110 6.74 -14.52 -8.09
CA PRO A 110 7.51 -15.44 -7.27
C PRO A 110 8.80 -14.83 -6.71
N SER A 111 9.30 -13.73 -7.29
CA SER A 111 10.50 -13.02 -6.81
C SER A 111 10.25 -12.21 -5.54
N LEU A 112 9.00 -11.95 -5.15
CA LEU A 112 8.69 -11.20 -3.94
C LEU A 112 9.11 -11.97 -2.68
N ILE A 113 9.90 -11.31 -1.84
CA ILE A 113 10.38 -11.86 -0.57
C ILE A 113 9.31 -11.67 0.50
N ARG A 114 8.73 -12.77 0.96
CA ARG A 114 7.78 -12.74 2.08
C ARG A 114 8.50 -12.47 3.39
N LEU A 115 8.05 -11.47 4.12
CA LEU A 115 8.69 -11.03 5.36
C LEU A 115 8.16 -11.74 6.61
N THR A 116 6.89 -12.17 6.59
CA THR A 116 6.24 -12.78 7.76
C THR A 116 6.00 -14.28 7.61
N GLY A 117 6.12 -14.82 6.41
CA GLY A 117 5.87 -16.24 6.12
C GLY A 117 4.44 -16.72 6.35
N LYS A 118 3.52 -15.82 6.73
CA LYS A 118 2.13 -16.10 7.10
C LYS A 118 1.19 -15.15 6.36
N HIS A 119 -0.08 -15.57 6.26
CA HIS A 119 -1.16 -14.68 5.88
C HIS A 119 -1.46 -13.67 7.02
N PRO A 120 -1.74 -12.40 6.72
CA PRO A 120 -1.80 -11.75 5.39
C PRO A 120 -0.42 -11.49 4.78
N LEU A 121 -0.37 -11.32 3.43
CA LEU A 121 0.88 -11.10 2.72
C LEU A 121 1.55 -9.79 3.13
N ASN A 122 2.84 -9.91 3.48
CA ASN A 122 3.75 -8.78 3.64
C ASN A 122 5.04 -9.15 2.90
N CYS A 123 5.38 -8.40 1.86
CA CYS A 123 6.52 -8.72 1.02
C CYS A 123 7.15 -7.48 0.41
N GLU A 124 8.40 -7.63 0.01
CA GLU A 124 9.15 -6.63 -0.73
C GLU A 124 9.91 -7.30 -1.88
N PRO A 125 10.25 -6.59 -2.97
CA PRO A 125 11.10 -7.15 -3.99
C PRO A 125 12.54 -7.31 -3.48
N PRO A 126 13.37 -8.15 -4.10
CA PRO A 126 14.80 -8.15 -3.86
C PRO A 126 15.38 -6.75 -4.11
N LEU A 127 16.19 -6.24 -3.17
CA LEU A 127 16.69 -4.87 -3.23
C LEU A 127 17.46 -4.56 -4.52
N ALA A 128 18.28 -5.50 -5.00
CA ALA A 128 19.00 -5.32 -6.26
C ALA A 128 18.08 -5.20 -7.47
N ARG A 129 16.89 -5.83 -7.43
CA ARG A 129 15.90 -5.75 -8.51
C ARG A 129 15.09 -4.47 -8.47
N LEU A 130 14.93 -3.83 -7.32
CA LEU A 130 14.15 -2.61 -7.19
C LEU A 130 14.59 -1.52 -8.18
N MET A 131 15.91 -1.35 -8.35
CA MET A 131 16.47 -0.35 -9.27
C MET A 131 16.85 -0.90 -10.64
N HIS A 132 16.57 -2.20 -10.89
CA HIS A 132 16.85 -2.80 -12.19
C HIS A 132 15.96 -2.22 -13.29
N HIS A 133 14.70 -1.95 -12.95
CA HIS A 133 13.70 -1.37 -13.84
C HIS A 133 13.70 0.16 -13.84
N GLY A 134 14.72 0.82 -13.26
CA GLY A 134 14.81 2.27 -13.20
C GLY A 134 13.94 2.88 -12.10
N PHE A 135 13.40 4.08 -12.36
CA PHE A 135 12.65 4.84 -11.36
C PHE A 135 11.24 4.28 -11.11
N ILE A 136 10.57 3.79 -12.16
CA ILE A 136 9.23 3.20 -12.04
C ILE A 136 9.33 1.71 -11.74
N THR A 137 8.75 1.30 -10.63
CA THR A 137 8.69 -0.10 -10.21
C THR A 137 7.55 -0.81 -10.94
N PRO A 138 7.81 -1.94 -11.64
CA PRO A 138 6.73 -2.77 -12.20
C PRO A 138 5.70 -3.14 -11.13
N ALA A 139 4.41 -3.10 -11.47
CA ALA A 139 3.34 -3.39 -10.52
C ALA A 139 3.51 -4.76 -9.84
N ALA A 140 3.98 -5.77 -10.59
CA ALA A 140 4.23 -7.10 -10.06
C ALA A 140 5.37 -7.18 -9.02
N LEU A 141 6.25 -6.19 -8.96
CA LEU A 141 7.37 -6.08 -8.00
C LEU A 141 7.13 -4.99 -6.94
N HIS A 142 5.99 -4.33 -6.96
CA HIS A 142 5.65 -3.36 -5.93
C HIS A 142 5.50 -4.06 -4.57
N TYR A 143 6.07 -3.49 -3.51
CA TYR A 143 5.95 -4.05 -2.17
C TYR A 143 4.48 -4.14 -1.73
N VAL A 144 4.17 -5.14 -0.90
CA VAL A 144 2.82 -5.33 -0.36
C VAL A 144 2.85 -5.32 1.15
N ARG A 145 1.97 -4.50 1.75
CA ARG A 145 1.64 -4.52 3.18
C ARG A 145 0.14 -4.72 3.33
N ASN A 146 -0.27 -5.93 3.71
CA ASN A 146 -1.65 -6.26 4.04
C ASN A 146 -1.81 -6.43 5.55
N HIS A 147 -2.91 -5.94 6.10
CA HIS A 147 -3.26 -6.08 7.51
C HIS A 147 -4.30 -7.19 7.73
N GLY A 148 -5.05 -7.52 6.70
CA GLY A 148 -6.06 -8.56 6.66
C GLY A 148 -6.10 -9.24 5.29
N ALA A 149 -7.11 -10.07 5.08
CA ALA A 149 -7.38 -10.72 3.81
C ALA A 149 -7.71 -9.70 2.72
N VAL A 150 -7.28 -9.98 1.49
CA VAL A 150 -7.57 -9.14 0.32
C VAL A 150 -9.05 -9.29 -0.04
N PRO A 151 -9.83 -8.20 -0.07
CA PRO A 151 -11.22 -8.25 -0.50
C PRO A 151 -11.34 -8.68 -1.97
N ARG A 152 -12.34 -9.48 -2.28
CA ARG A 152 -12.71 -9.79 -3.66
C ARG A 152 -13.47 -8.60 -4.25
N GLY A 153 -12.71 -7.64 -4.78
CA GLY A 153 -13.29 -6.49 -5.46
C GLY A 153 -13.91 -6.88 -6.81
N ASP A 154 -15.01 -6.24 -7.15
CA ASP A 154 -15.64 -6.33 -8.47
C ASP A 154 -15.94 -4.92 -8.95
N TRP A 155 -15.44 -4.57 -10.13
CA TRP A 155 -15.57 -3.23 -10.69
C TRP A 155 -17.02 -2.79 -10.86
N SER A 156 -17.86 -3.69 -11.33
CA SER A 156 -19.25 -3.39 -11.68
C SER A 156 -20.15 -3.14 -10.46
N THR A 157 -19.79 -3.73 -9.32
CA THR A 157 -20.59 -3.65 -8.08
C THR A 157 -19.93 -2.82 -6.97
N TRP A 158 -18.66 -2.43 -7.16
CA TRP A 158 -17.95 -1.65 -6.16
C TRP A 158 -18.48 -0.24 -6.07
N THR A 159 -18.67 0.21 -4.83
CA THR A 159 -19.07 1.59 -4.54
C THR A 159 -18.19 2.20 -3.45
N VAL A 160 -18.02 3.51 -3.52
CA VAL A 160 -17.36 4.33 -2.49
C VAL A 160 -18.40 5.27 -1.91
N ASP A 161 -18.66 5.12 -0.62
CA ASP A 161 -19.58 6.00 0.11
C ASP A 161 -18.84 7.25 0.60
N VAL A 162 -19.34 8.44 0.28
CA VAL A 162 -18.83 9.73 0.79
C VAL A 162 -19.89 10.34 1.69
N THR A 163 -19.60 10.43 2.99
CA THR A 163 -20.58 10.76 4.04
C THR A 163 -20.00 11.71 5.09
N GLY A 164 -20.74 11.91 6.18
CA GLY A 164 -20.34 12.79 7.29
C GLY A 164 -20.69 14.26 7.01
N LEU A 165 -19.78 15.17 7.30
CA LEU A 165 -19.98 16.62 7.20
C LEU A 165 -19.90 17.10 5.74
N VAL A 166 -20.78 16.58 4.90
CA VAL A 166 -21.00 16.97 3.51
C VAL A 166 -22.47 17.35 3.29
N LYS A 167 -22.75 18.26 2.35
CA LYS A 167 -24.11 18.69 2.08
C LYS A 167 -24.94 17.64 1.33
N ARG A 168 -24.27 16.80 0.52
CA ARG A 168 -24.87 15.78 -0.34
C ARG A 168 -24.05 14.50 -0.19
N PRO A 169 -24.40 13.63 0.73
CA PRO A 169 -23.80 12.30 0.79
C PRO A 169 -23.98 11.58 -0.55
N MET A 170 -22.94 10.90 -1.03
CA MET A 170 -22.95 10.23 -2.31
C MET A 170 -22.45 8.79 -2.15
N ARG A 171 -23.00 7.90 -2.95
CA ARG A 171 -22.46 6.56 -3.20
C ARG A 171 -22.02 6.54 -4.65
N LEU A 172 -20.71 6.51 -4.86
CA LEU A 172 -20.12 6.55 -6.20
C LEU A 172 -19.81 5.11 -6.65
N THR A 173 -20.32 4.74 -7.82
CA THR A 173 -19.86 3.55 -8.55
C THR A 173 -18.47 3.81 -9.13
N MET A 174 -17.78 2.74 -9.59
CA MET A 174 -16.49 2.92 -10.26
C MET A 174 -16.63 3.71 -11.56
N ASP A 175 -17.71 3.49 -12.31
CA ASP A 175 -17.99 4.22 -13.55
C ASP A 175 -18.23 5.72 -13.29
N GLU A 176 -18.95 6.06 -12.24
CA GLU A 176 -19.14 7.47 -11.83
C GLU A 176 -17.84 8.10 -11.35
N LEU A 177 -16.95 7.31 -10.69
CA LEU A 177 -15.64 7.81 -10.25
C LEU A 177 -14.73 8.09 -11.45
N VAL A 178 -14.72 7.21 -12.44
CA VAL A 178 -13.86 7.32 -13.63
C VAL A 178 -14.37 8.38 -14.61
N ASN A 179 -15.66 8.37 -14.91
CA ASN A 179 -16.24 9.23 -15.94
C ASN A 179 -16.78 10.56 -15.39
N GLY A 180 -17.06 10.62 -14.10
CA GLY A 180 -17.63 11.78 -13.45
C GLY A 180 -16.63 12.84 -13.02
N PHE A 181 -15.32 12.54 -13.02
CA PHE A 181 -14.26 13.46 -12.56
C PHE A 181 -13.11 13.49 -13.55
N PRO A 182 -12.43 14.63 -13.72
CA PRO A 182 -11.17 14.67 -14.47
C PRO A 182 -10.16 13.73 -13.84
N ALA A 183 -9.56 12.88 -14.67
CA ALA A 183 -8.47 12.02 -14.23
C ALA A 183 -7.17 12.82 -14.09
N VAL A 184 -6.40 12.51 -13.07
CA VAL A 184 -5.02 12.96 -12.90
C VAL A 184 -4.10 11.75 -12.91
N GLU A 185 -2.91 11.91 -13.48
CA GLU A 185 -1.92 10.84 -13.59
C GLU A 185 -0.56 11.39 -13.17
N VAL A 186 0.00 10.83 -12.10
CA VAL A 186 1.28 11.29 -11.53
C VAL A 186 2.11 10.12 -10.99
N PRO A 187 3.45 10.17 -11.10
CA PRO A 187 4.33 9.24 -10.42
C PRO A 187 4.35 9.53 -8.92
N VAL A 188 4.11 8.52 -8.09
CA VAL A 188 4.17 8.64 -6.64
C VAL A 188 4.95 7.48 -6.05
N THR A 189 5.91 7.80 -5.18
CA THR A 189 6.66 6.82 -4.39
C THR A 189 5.90 6.50 -3.12
N LEU A 190 5.51 5.23 -2.98
CA LEU A 190 4.93 4.69 -1.77
C LEU A 190 6.02 4.07 -0.90
N VAL A 191 5.98 4.36 0.39
CA VAL A 191 6.94 3.82 1.35
C VAL A 191 6.22 3.29 2.58
N CYS A 192 6.50 2.05 2.96
CA CYS A 192 6.06 1.52 4.24
C CYS A 192 6.74 2.31 5.38
N ALA A 193 6.00 2.72 6.40
CA ALA A 193 6.58 3.37 7.58
C ALA A 193 7.66 2.53 8.27
N GLY A 194 7.60 1.21 8.08
CA GLY A 194 8.60 0.26 8.57
C GLY A 194 9.79 0.02 7.65
N ASN A 195 9.90 0.69 6.50
CA ASN A 195 11.04 0.51 5.61
C ASN A 195 12.37 0.66 6.36
N ARG A 196 13.29 -0.29 6.19
CA ARG A 196 14.58 -0.41 6.91
C ARG A 196 14.46 -0.68 8.42
N ARG A 197 13.35 -1.19 8.93
CA ARG A 197 13.24 -1.58 10.34
C ARG A 197 14.25 -2.67 10.72
N LYS A 198 14.61 -3.55 9.79
CA LYS A 198 15.66 -4.55 10.01
C LYS A 198 16.98 -3.90 10.42
N GLU A 199 17.41 -2.87 9.72
CA GLU A 199 18.63 -2.14 10.02
C GLU A 199 18.53 -1.35 11.33
N GLN A 200 17.38 -0.72 11.57
CA GLN A 200 17.13 -0.02 12.82
C GLN A 200 17.18 -0.98 14.03
N ASN A 201 16.60 -2.17 13.89
CA ASN A 201 16.59 -3.18 14.94
C ASN A 201 17.98 -3.75 15.26
N MET A 202 18.99 -3.55 14.40
CA MET A 202 20.40 -3.85 14.71
C MET A 202 20.98 -2.89 15.76
N VAL A 203 20.45 -1.69 15.85
CA VAL A 203 20.87 -0.67 16.81
C VAL A 203 20.00 -0.69 18.05
N GLN A 204 18.68 -0.70 17.84
CA GLN A 204 17.70 -0.71 18.93
C GLN A 204 16.40 -1.38 18.46
N GLN A 205 15.99 -2.42 19.20
CA GLN A 205 14.81 -3.21 18.87
C GLN A 205 13.54 -2.36 18.97
N THR A 206 12.70 -2.45 17.93
CA THR A 206 11.38 -1.80 17.86
C THR A 206 10.26 -2.85 17.77
N VAL A 207 9.02 -2.42 17.95
CA VAL A 207 7.83 -3.25 17.74
C VAL A 207 7.58 -3.40 16.23
N GLY A 208 7.21 -4.60 15.80
CA GLY A 208 6.87 -4.93 14.42
C GLY A 208 7.93 -5.80 13.73
N PHE A 209 7.56 -6.36 12.59
CA PHE A 209 8.46 -7.24 11.84
C PHE A 209 9.47 -6.46 10.97
N ASN A 210 10.54 -7.15 10.61
CA ASN A 210 11.68 -6.57 9.93
C ASN A 210 11.43 -6.37 8.44
N TRP A 211 11.10 -5.14 8.04
CA TRP A 211 11.25 -4.72 6.66
C TRP A 211 12.72 -4.55 6.31
N GLY A 212 13.13 -5.03 5.12
CA GLY A 212 14.39 -4.64 4.52
C GLY A 212 14.32 -3.22 3.95
N ALA A 213 15.19 -2.93 3.01
CA ALA A 213 15.25 -1.62 2.37
C ALA A 213 14.41 -1.53 1.07
N ALA A 214 13.59 -2.52 0.77
CA ALA A 214 12.77 -2.55 -0.43
C ALA A 214 11.26 -2.38 -0.16
N GLY A 215 10.89 -1.94 1.06
CA GLY A 215 9.54 -1.50 1.39
C GLY A 215 9.19 -0.13 0.77
N VAL A 216 9.66 0.10 -0.46
CA VAL A 216 9.51 1.31 -1.25
C VAL A 216 9.25 0.95 -2.70
N SER A 217 8.35 1.67 -3.37
CA SER A 217 8.07 1.46 -4.80
C SER A 217 7.49 2.73 -5.40
N THR A 218 7.92 3.08 -6.61
CA THR A 218 7.36 4.20 -7.37
C THR A 218 6.51 3.68 -8.50
N SER A 219 5.29 4.17 -8.62
CA SER A 219 4.39 3.84 -9.72
C SER A 219 3.69 5.08 -10.23
N VAL A 220 3.26 5.06 -11.47
CA VAL A 220 2.39 6.07 -12.04
C VAL A 220 0.95 5.73 -11.67
N TRP A 221 0.31 6.59 -10.91
CA TRP A 221 -1.05 6.40 -10.43
C TRP A 221 -2.00 7.30 -11.18
N ARG A 222 -3.11 6.73 -11.63
CA ARG A 222 -4.19 7.48 -12.28
C ARG A 222 -5.48 7.34 -11.48
N GLY A 223 -6.16 8.49 -11.25
CA GLY A 223 -7.38 8.50 -10.47
C GLY A 223 -8.11 9.83 -10.48
N ALA A 224 -9.22 9.90 -9.77
CA ALA A 224 -9.98 11.13 -9.53
C ALA A 224 -9.36 11.89 -8.35
N ARG A 225 -9.16 13.22 -8.49
CA ARG A 225 -8.70 14.03 -7.36
C ARG A 225 -9.71 13.99 -6.21
N LEU A 226 -9.25 13.66 -5.02
CA LEU A 226 -10.08 13.63 -3.81
C LEU A 226 -10.79 14.96 -3.58
N ARG A 227 -10.09 16.07 -3.81
CA ARG A 227 -10.65 17.43 -3.72
C ARG A 227 -11.91 17.59 -4.56
N ASP A 228 -11.93 17.09 -5.78
CA ASP A 228 -13.05 17.27 -6.70
C ASP A 228 -14.24 16.42 -6.27
N VAL A 229 -13.98 15.20 -5.78
CA VAL A 229 -14.99 14.33 -5.18
C VAL A 229 -15.64 15.02 -3.97
N LEU A 230 -14.83 15.52 -3.04
CA LEU A 230 -15.32 16.22 -1.84
C LEU A 230 -16.08 17.50 -2.17
N ARG A 231 -15.66 18.26 -3.19
CA ARG A 231 -16.36 19.45 -3.66
C ARG A 231 -17.72 19.11 -4.27
N ARG A 232 -17.81 18.05 -5.04
CA ARG A 232 -19.09 17.56 -5.59
C ARG A 232 -20.07 17.17 -4.49
N CYS A 233 -19.58 16.51 -3.44
CA CYS A 233 -20.38 16.20 -2.25
C CYS A 233 -20.75 17.45 -1.43
N GLY A 234 -20.11 18.58 -1.70
CA GLY A 234 -20.31 19.81 -0.95
C GLY A 234 -19.78 19.73 0.46
N ILE A 235 -18.48 19.38 0.61
CA ILE A 235 -17.81 19.36 1.92
C ILE A 235 -18.07 20.64 2.70
N MET A 236 -18.47 20.51 3.96
CA MET A 236 -18.77 21.65 4.82
C MET A 236 -17.51 22.47 5.15
N PRO A 237 -17.68 23.77 5.47
CA PRO A 237 -16.55 24.59 5.90
C PRO A 237 -16.02 24.14 7.27
N SER A 238 -14.77 24.48 7.59
CA SER A 238 -14.17 24.18 8.90
C SER A 238 -14.96 24.77 10.07
N LYS A 239 -15.58 25.94 9.88
CA LYS A 239 -16.50 26.53 10.89
C LYS A 239 -17.74 25.67 11.15
N GLY A 240 -18.12 24.80 10.22
CA GLY A 240 -19.17 23.80 10.38
C GLY A 240 -18.68 22.44 10.89
N GLY A 241 -17.45 22.39 11.43
CA GLY A 241 -16.88 21.19 12.04
C GLY A 241 -16.17 20.23 11.08
N ALA A 242 -16.13 20.48 9.78
CA ALA A 242 -15.41 19.62 8.84
C ALA A 242 -13.90 19.89 8.94
N LEU A 243 -13.20 19.13 9.77
CA LEU A 243 -11.78 19.29 10.05
C LEU A 243 -10.91 18.16 9.48
N ASN A 244 -11.46 16.96 9.38
CA ASN A 244 -10.75 15.77 8.93
C ASN A 244 -11.52 15.02 7.84
N VAL A 245 -10.80 14.23 7.06
CA VAL A 245 -11.31 13.30 6.07
C VAL A 245 -10.77 11.91 6.42
N CYS A 246 -11.65 11.04 6.88
CA CYS A 246 -11.36 9.66 7.24
C CYS A 246 -11.58 8.75 6.03
N PHE A 247 -10.70 7.78 5.85
CA PHE A 247 -10.81 6.71 4.87
C PHE A 247 -10.98 5.39 5.59
N GLU A 248 -11.78 4.49 5.03
CA GLU A 248 -11.97 3.13 5.52
C GLU A 248 -11.90 2.17 4.34
N GLY A 249 -11.11 1.11 4.49
CA GLY A 249 -10.99 0.01 3.52
C GLY A 249 -12.10 -1.02 3.68
N ALA A 250 -12.12 -2.00 2.77
CA ALA A 250 -13.10 -3.08 2.80
C ALA A 250 -12.58 -4.35 3.50
N GLU A 251 -11.27 -4.46 3.72
CA GLU A 251 -10.66 -5.66 4.28
C GLU A 251 -11.14 -5.97 5.70
N ASP A 252 -11.29 -7.26 5.99
CA ASP A 252 -11.52 -7.73 7.36
C ASP A 252 -10.19 -7.91 8.07
N LEU A 253 -10.05 -7.23 9.21
CA LEU A 253 -8.85 -7.31 10.02
C LEU A 253 -8.88 -8.52 10.94
N PRO A 254 -7.71 -9.12 11.26
CA PRO A 254 -7.61 -10.17 12.26
C PRO A 254 -8.17 -9.72 13.61
N GLY A 255 -8.90 -10.59 14.31
CA GLY A 255 -9.54 -10.30 15.59
C GLY A 255 -11.05 -10.23 15.54
N GLY A 256 -11.65 -10.24 14.35
CA GLY A 256 -13.11 -10.29 14.19
C GLY A 256 -13.82 -8.96 14.46
N GLY A 257 -15.14 -9.00 14.66
CA GLY A 257 -15.92 -7.81 15.03
C GLY A 257 -16.15 -6.81 13.89
N GLY A 258 -15.80 -7.16 12.64
CA GLY A 258 -15.98 -6.28 11.48
C GLY A 258 -15.05 -5.07 11.46
N SER A 259 -13.96 -5.10 12.23
CA SER A 259 -12.96 -4.03 12.22
C SER A 259 -12.31 -3.89 10.85
N LYS A 260 -12.20 -2.66 10.36
CA LYS A 260 -11.64 -2.31 9.06
C LYS A 260 -10.37 -1.48 9.25
N TYR A 261 -9.48 -1.49 8.24
CA TYR A 261 -8.36 -0.55 8.23
C TYR A 261 -8.87 0.86 7.96
N GLY A 262 -8.46 1.81 8.78
CA GLY A 262 -8.86 3.20 8.62
C GLY A 262 -7.79 4.18 9.07
N THR A 263 -7.84 5.39 8.50
CA THR A 263 -6.97 6.51 8.85
C THR A 263 -7.62 7.81 8.43
N SER A 264 -7.04 8.94 8.78
CA SER A 264 -7.51 10.25 8.34
C SER A 264 -6.37 11.18 7.94
N ILE A 265 -6.72 12.19 7.17
CA ILE A 265 -5.92 13.37 6.89
C ILE A 265 -6.73 14.63 7.22
N THR A 266 -6.05 15.75 7.38
CA THR A 266 -6.75 17.02 7.60
C THR A 266 -7.56 17.43 6.36
N ARG A 267 -8.69 18.12 6.57
CA ARG A 267 -9.47 18.73 5.48
C ARG A 267 -8.62 19.66 4.62
N GLN A 268 -7.69 20.38 5.26
CA GLN A 268 -6.80 21.29 4.54
C GLN A 268 -5.98 20.52 3.48
N TRP A 269 -5.36 19.42 3.85
CA TRP A 269 -4.61 18.57 2.92
C TRP A 269 -5.51 17.99 1.83
N ALA A 270 -6.68 17.47 2.21
CA ALA A 270 -7.62 16.86 1.27
C ALA A 270 -8.13 17.81 0.19
N LEU A 271 -8.12 19.12 0.45
CA LEU A 271 -8.59 20.16 -0.47
C LEU A 271 -7.45 20.92 -1.16
N ASP A 272 -6.22 20.70 -0.76
CA ASP A 272 -5.05 21.36 -1.35
C ASP A 272 -4.78 20.79 -2.74
N PRO A 273 -4.85 21.60 -3.80
CA PRO A 273 -4.62 21.14 -5.16
C PRO A 273 -3.16 20.72 -5.43
N SER A 274 -2.20 21.30 -4.68
CA SER A 274 -0.77 21.04 -4.86
C SER A 274 -0.33 19.68 -4.32
N ARG A 275 -1.18 18.99 -3.56
CA ARG A 275 -0.88 17.69 -2.98
C ARG A 275 -1.25 16.52 -3.88
N ASP A 276 -1.97 16.72 -4.96
CA ASP A 276 -2.41 15.68 -5.91
C ASP A 276 -3.02 14.42 -5.26
N ILE A 277 -3.69 14.60 -4.12
CA ILE A 277 -4.35 13.50 -3.42
C ILE A 277 -5.47 12.95 -4.29
N MET A 278 -5.46 11.63 -4.54
CA MET A 278 -6.41 11.01 -5.45
C MET A 278 -6.99 9.69 -4.96
N LEU A 279 -8.11 9.32 -5.52
CA LEU A 279 -8.69 7.99 -5.50
C LEU A 279 -8.22 7.27 -6.77
N ALA A 280 -7.12 6.52 -6.65
CA ALA A 280 -6.48 5.87 -7.78
C ALA A 280 -7.17 4.56 -8.11
N TYR A 281 -7.39 4.32 -9.40
CA TYR A 281 -7.98 3.10 -9.95
C TYR A 281 -7.09 2.44 -11.02
N MET A 282 -5.97 3.08 -11.41
CA MET A 282 -4.94 2.49 -12.28
C MET A 282 -3.55 2.71 -11.69
N GLN A 283 -2.65 1.78 -12.02
CA GLN A 283 -1.24 1.78 -11.66
C GLN A 283 -0.41 1.40 -12.89
N ASN A 284 0.55 2.25 -13.29
CA ASN A 284 1.40 2.04 -14.47
C ASN A 284 0.59 1.77 -15.75
N GLY A 285 -0.55 2.44 -15.92
CA GLY A 285 -1.40 2.30 -17.11
C GLY A 285 -2.40 1.13 -17.07
N GLU A 286 -2.34 0.27 -16.04
CA GLU A 286 -3.20 -0.89 -15.90
C GLU A 286 -4.11 -0.78 -14.66
N PRO A 287 -5.22 -1.52 -14.58
CA PRO A 287 -6.01 -1.61 -13.35
C PRO A 287 -5.16 -2.08 -12.18
N LEU A 288 -5.54 -1.67 -10.98
CA LEU A 288 -4.84 -2.09 -9.76
C LEU A 288 -4.82 -3.61 -9.62
N LEU A 289 -3.69 -4.16 -9.16
CA LEU A 289 -3.67 -5.56 -8.71
C LEU A 289 -4.48 -5.72 -7.41
N PRO A 290 -4.99 -6.93 -7.11
CA PRO A 290 -5.74 -7.20 -5.88
C PRO A 290 -5.02 -6.73 -4.62
N ASP A 291 -3.74 -7.10 -4.45
CA ASP A 291 -2.91 -6.70 -3.31
C ASP A 291 -2.63 -5.19 -3.24
N HIS A 292 -2.81 -4.47 -4.34
CA HIS A 292 -2.56 -3.03 -4.43
C HIS A 292 -3.82 -2.19 -4.19
N GLY A 293 -4.97 -2.82 -3.98
CA GLY A 293 -6.18 -2.12 -3.59
C GLY A 293 -7.27 -2.06 -4.67
N PHE A 294 -7.29 -3.01 -5.62
CA PHE A 294 -8.37 -3.09 -6.63
C PHE A 294 -9.77 -3.11 -5.98
N PRO A 295 -10.73 -2.33 -6.49
CA PRO A 295 -10.66 -1.48 -7.68
C PRO A 295 -10.22 -0.03 -7.42
N VAL A 296 -10.11 0.42 -6.17
CA VAL A 296 -9.76 1.81 -5.86
C VAL A 296 -9.03 1.93 -4.53
N ARG A 297 -8.00 2.77 -4.50
CA ARG A 297 -7.24 3.11 -3.30
C ARG A 297 -7.01 4.61 -3.16
N ALA A 298 -6.73 5.06 -1.94
CA ALA A 298 -6.23 6.39 -1.71
C ALA A 298 -4.73 6.47 -2.03
N ILE A 299 -4.32 7.52 -2.74
CA ILE A 299 -2.92 7.91 -2.95
C ILE A 299 -2.74 9.33 -2.39
N ILE A 300 -1.78 9.48 -1.49
CA ILE A 300 -1.50 10.74 -0.76
C ILE A 300 0.00 11.02 -0.88
N PRO A 301 0.44 11.69 -1.95
CA PRO A 301 1.85 11.93 -2.20
C PRO A 301 2.59 12.53 -1.00
N GLY A 302 3.82 12.08 -0.77
CA GLY A 302 4.66 12.54 0.35
C GLY A 302 4.33 11.93 1.72
N CYS A 303 3.24 11.18 1.85
CA CYS A 303 2.89 10.50 3.08
C CYS A 303 3.36 9.04 3.12
N ILE A 304 3.45 8.50 4.34
CA ILE A 304 3.70 7.05 4.52
C ILE A 304 2.57 6.22 3.92
N GLY A 305 2.90 5.00 3.47
CA GLY A 305 1.92 4.05 2.90
C GLY A 305 0.75 3.74 3.83
N GLY A 306 0.93 3.87 5.15
CA GLY A 306 -0.13 3.72 6.14
C GLY A 306 -1.27 4.73 6.01
N ARG A 307 -1.08 5.87 5.34
CA ARG A 307 -2.16 6.83 5.05
C ARG A 307 -2.89 6.52 3.74
N MET A 308 -2.35 5.65 2.90
CA MET A 308 -2.85 5.32 1.57
C MET A 308 -3.72 4.07 1.60
N VAL A 309 -4.93 4.19 2.15
CA VAL A 309 -5.89 3.09 2.34
C VAL A 309 -6.19 2.40 1.02
N LYS A 310 -6.08 1.06 1.02
CA LYS A 310 -6.44 0.19 -0.08
C LYS A 310 -7.92 -0.20 0.00
N TRP A 311 -8.50 -0.61 -1.14
CA TRP A 311 -9.89 -1.09 -1.20
C TRP A 311 -10.86 -0.10 -0.56
N VAL A 312 -10.72 1.19 -0.87
CA VAL A 312 -11.52 2.26 -0.26
C VAL A 312 -13.00 1.98 -0.44
N LYS A 313 -13.71 1.93 0.69
CA LYS A 313 -15.15 1.71 0.73
C LYS A 313 -15.90 2.92 1.26
N ARG A 314 -15.29 3.64 2.21
CA ARG A 314 -15.93 4.80 2.83
C ARG A 314 -14.96 5.97 2.96
N ILE A 315 -15.46 7.15 2.68
CA ILE A 315 -14.80 8.44 2.93
C ILE A 315 -15.76 9.23 3.81
N ILE A 316 -15.31 9.61 5.00
CA ILE A 316 -16.17 10.23 6.01
C ILE A 316 -15.55 11.55 6.42
N VAL A 317 -16.26 12.66 6.22
CA VAL A 317 -15.82 13.97 6.70
C VAL A 317 -16.24 14.15 8.14
N THR A 318 -15.30 14.46 9.02
CA THR A 318 -15.48 14.44 10.48
C THR A 318 -14.90 15.67 11.16
N THR A 319 -15.28 15.88 12.42
CA THR A 319 -14.66 16.88 13.29
C THR A 319 -13.37 16.38 13.88
N ALA A 320 -13.34 15.11 14.33
CA ALA A 320 -12.15 14.47 14.90
C ALA A 320 -11.39 13.67 13.86
N GLU A 321 -10.13 13.36 14.16
CA GLU A 321 -9.34 12.36 13.41
C GLU A 321 -9.99 10.98 13.52
N SER A 322 -9.56 10.05 12.66
CA SER A 322 -10.01 8.66 12.73
C SER A 322 -9.65 8.03 14.07
N ASP A 323 -10.60 7.39 14.73
CA ASP A 323 -10.43 6.62 15.96
C ASP A 323 -9.89 5.20 15.72
N ASN A 324 -9.55 4.87 14.49
CA ASN A 324 -9.06 3.56 14.11
C ASN A 324 -7.71 3.25 14.79
N TYR A 325 -7.54 2.00 15.22
CA TYR A 325 -6.31 1.51 15.84
C TYR A 325 -5.06 1.86 15.03
N TYR A 326 -5.11 1.66 13.70
CA TYR A 326 -3.97 1.93 12.81
C TYR A 326 -3.68 3.41 12.59
N HIS A 327 -4.61 4.28 12.95
CA HIS A 327 -4.37 5.72 12.98
C HIS A 327 -3.68 6.13 14.29
N TYR A 328 -4.13 5.61 15.43
CA TYR A 328 -3.64 6.03 16.75
C TYR A 328 -2.51 5.19 17.32
N LYS A 329 -2.58 3.86 17.28
CA LYS A 329 -1.58 2.98 17.92
C LYS A 329 -0.51 2.45 16.98
N ASP A 330 -0.75 2.51 15.68
CA ASP A 330 0.26 2.22 14.65
C ASP A 330 0.79 3.54 14.08
N ASN A 331 1.96 3.52 13.46
CA ASN A 331 2.54 4.71 12.83
C ASN A 331 2.72 5.91 13.79
N ARG A 332 3.33 5.67 14.94
CA ARG A 332 3.79 6.68 15.90
C ARG A 332 5.30 6.63 16.04
N VAL A 333 5.93 7.78 16.28
CA VAL A 333 7.33 7.88 16.70
C VAL A 333 7.34 8.58 18.05
N LEU A 334 7.52 7.80 19.11
CA LEU A 334 7.57 8.30 20.46
C LEU A 334 9.02 8.69 20.84
N PRO A 335 9.22 9.58 21.81
CA PRO A 335 10.55 9.90 22.34
C PRO A 335 11.26 8.65 22.87
N SER A 336 12.58 8.61 22.81
CA SER A 336 13.39 7.44 23.16
C SER A 336 13.25 6.98 24.63
N HIS A 337 12.82 7.86 25.51
CA HIS A 337 12.58 7.56 26.93
C HIS A 337 11.18 6.96 27.20
N VAL A 338 10.30 6.94 26.19
CA VAL A 338 8.93 6.42 26.33
C VAL A 338 8.91 4.96 25.87
N ASP A 339 8.78 4.05 26.81
CA ASP A 339 8.56 2.63 26.53
C ASP A 339 7.06 2.30 26.36
N ALA A 340 6.74 1.03 26.12
CA ALA A 340 5.36 0.61 25.89
C ALA A 340 4.48 0.76 27.15
N GLU A 341 5.04 0.58 28.34
CA GLU A 341 4.30 0.72 29.60
C GLU A 341 3.90 2.17 29.82
N LEU A 342 4.86 3.08 29.71
CA LEU A 342 4.63 4.52 29.84
C LEU A 342 3.71 5.04 28.73
N ALA A 343 3.88 4.54 27.51
CA ALA A 343 3.03 4.91 26.37
C ALA A 343 1.55 4.55 26.61
N ASN A 344 1.30 3.42 27.26
CA ASN A 344 -0.06 3.01 27.61
C ASN A 344 -0.59 3.76 28.84
N ALA A 345 0.24 3.93 29.88
CA ALA A 345 -0.17 4.59 31.12
C ALA A 345 -0.55 6.07 30.90
N ASP A 346 0.24 6.78 30.12
CA ASP A 346 0.11 8.23 29.90
C ASP A 346 -0.53 8.58 28.55
N ALA A 347 -1.15 7.61 27.88
CA ALA A 347 -1.87 7.78 26.61
C ALA A 347 -1.03 8.46 25.50
N TRP A 348 0.28 8.18 25.45
CA TRP A 348 1.18 8.74 24.43
C TRP A 348 0.76 8.39 23.00
N TRP A 349 0.10 7.26 22.81
CA TRP A 349 -0.43 6.85 21.52
C TRP A 349 -1.45 7.82 20.92
N TYR A 350 -2.07 8.65 21.75
CA TYR A 350 -3.12 9.58 21.34
C TYR A 350 -2.64 11.03 21.22
N LYS A 351 -1.34 11.28 21.43
CA LYS A 351 -0.74 12.60 21.29
C LYS A 351 -0.48 12.86 19.80
N PRO A 352 -1.13 13.88 19.19
CA PRO A 352 -1.07 14.09 17.74
C PRO A 352 0.32 14.49 17.22
N GLU A 353 1.16 15.08 18.05
CA GLU A 353 2.52 15.48 17.70
C GLU A 353 3.46 14.32 17.35
N TYR A 354 3.11 13.09 17.74
CA TYR A 354 3.90 11.89 17.47
C TYR A 354 3.39 11.07 16.29
N ILE A 355 2.32 11.54 15.62
CA ILE A 355 1.80 10.85 14.44
C ILE A 355 2.78 10.98 13.26
N ILE A 356 3.05 9.86 12.59
CA ILE A 356 3.83 9.87 11.37
C ILE A 356 2.87 10.07 10.20
N ASN A 357 2.94 11.22 9.54
CA ASN A 357 2.20 11.48 8.32
C ASN A 357 3.13 11.52 7.12
N GLU A 358 4.17 12.32 7.15
CA GLU A 358 5.09 12.54 6.04
C GLU A 358 6.26 11.55 6.09
N LEU A 359 6.83 11.27 4.93
CA LEU A 359 8.06 10.49 4.82
C LEU A 359 9.22 11.30 5.37
N ASN A 360 10.10 10.67 6.12
CA ASN A 360 11.39 11.22 6.49
C ASN A 360 12.39 11.11 5.34
N VAL A 361 13.48 11.84 5.41
CA VAL A 361 14.60 11.72 4.46
C VAL A 361 15.25 10.35 4.64
N ASN A 362 15.44 9.63 3.54
CA ASN A 362 16.11 8.33 3.54
C ASN A 362 16.84 8.09 2.23
N SER A 363 17.91 7.29 2.26
CA SER A 363 18.64 6.86 1.07
C SER A 363 19.27 5.49 1.27
N VAL A 364 19.40 4.74 0.17
CA VAL A 364 19.94 3.38 0.18
C VAL A 364 20.74 3.14 -1.11
N ILE A 365 21.91 2.52 -0.98
CA ILE A 365 22.67 1.97 -2.11
C ILE A 365 22.11 0.57 -2.40
N THR A 366 21.72 0.32 -3.64
CA THR A 366 21.15 -0.95 -4.10
C THR A 366 22.09 -1.77 -4.97
N THR A 367 23.10 -1.11 -5.53
CA THR A 367 24.17 -1.71 -6.33
C THR A 367 25.51 -1.05 -5.94
N PRO A 368 26.56 -1.78 -5.52
CA PRO A 368 26.58 -3.24 -5.42
C PRO A 368 25.57 -3.78 -4.39
N GLY A 369 25.06 -5.00 -4.62
CA GLY A 369 24.20 -5.70 -3.68
C GLY A 369 24.96 -6.10 -2.42
N HIS A 370 24.22 -6.44 -1.36
CA HIS A 370 24.82 -6.99 -0.15
C HIS A 370 25.50 -8.33 -0.48
N ASP A 371 26.75 -8.50 -0.04
CA ASP A 371 27.62 -9.65 -0.34
C ASP A 371 27.87 -9.88 -1.85
N GLU A 372 27.64 -8.90 -2.71
CA GLU A 372 28.01 -9.00 -4.12
C GLU A 372 29.53 -9.08 -4.28
N ILE A 373 29.98 -10.16 -4.94
CA ILE A 373 31.41 -10.37 -5.22
C ILE A 373 31.82 -9.49 -6.40
N LEU A 374 32.64 -8.49 -6.14
CA LEU A 374 33.23 -7.65 -7.18
C LEU A 374 34.63 -8.19 -7.55
N PRO A 375 34.82 -8.68 -8.78
CA PRO A 375 36.13 -9.17 -9.20
C PRO A 375 37.14 -8.01 -9.24
N ILE A 376 38.25 -8.15 -8.53
CA ILE A 376 39.34 -7.18 -8.51
C ILE A 376 40.50 -7.73 -9.35
N ASN A 377 40.73 -7.18 -10.51
CA ASN A 377 41.81 -7.54 -11.41
C ASN A 377 42.30 -6.32 -12.22
N GLY A 378 43.38 -6.46 -13.01
CA GLY A 378 43.95 -5.36 -13.76
C GLY A 378 43.01 -4.67 -14.77
N ILE A 379 41.92 -5.34 -15.17
CA ILE A 379 40.91 -4.75 -16.06
C ILE A 379 39.84 -4.02 -15.26
N THR A 380 39.29 -4.66 -14.21
CA THR A 380 38.18 -4.11 -13.43
C THR A 380 38.59 -2.90 -12.63
N THR A 381 39.84 -2.84 -12.13
CA THR A 381 40.38 -1.70 -11.38
C THR A 381 40.64 -0.46 -12.24
N GLN A 382 40.65 -0.61 -13.57
CA GLN A 382 40.80 0.51 -14.51
C GLN A 382 39.46 1.07 -14.99
N ARG A 383 38.34 0.47 -14.63
CA ARG A 383 36.98 0.89 -14.98
C ARG A 383 36.24 1.45 -13.79
N GLY A 384 35.46 2.48 -14.00
CA GLY A 384 34.49 2.93 -13.01
C GLY A 384 33.45 1.84 -12.73
N TYR A 385 33.05 1.66 -11.49
CA TYR A 385 31.91 0.83 -11.10
C TYR A 385 30.65 1.70 -10.95
N THR A 386 29.55 1.30 -11.62
CA THR A 386 28.31 2.03 -11.51
C THR A 386 27.59 1.67 -10.22
N MET A 387 27.47 2.61 -9.32
CA MET A 387 26.65 2.48 -8.13
C MET A 387 25.22 2.94 -8.44
N LYS A 388 24.22 2.22 -7.93
CA LYS A 388 22.82 2.59 -8.02
C LYS A 388 22.21 2.67 -6.62
N GLY A 389 21.21 3.49 -6.47
CA GLY A 389 20.50 3.64 -5.22
C GLY A 389 19.24 4.47 -5.38
N TYR A 390 18.55 4.67 -4.28
CA TYR A 390 17.42 5.58 -4.21
C TYR A 390 17.55 6.51 -3.02
N ALA A 391 16.90 7.66 -3.12
CA ALA A 391 16.66 8.58 -2.01
C ALA A 391 15.22 9.08 -2.09
N TYR A 392 14.61 9.35 -0.95
CA TYR A 392 13.28 9.94 -0.88
C TYR A 392 13.13 10.88 0.32
N SER A 393 12.14 11.77 0.20
CA SER A 393 11.67 12.67 1.26
C SER A 393 10.18 12.90 1.05
N GLY A 394 9.44 13.14 2.12
CA GLY A 394 7.99 13.39 2.05
C GLY A 394 7.61 14.86 2.16
N GLY A 395 8.55 15.70 2.59
CA GLY A 395 8.25 17.09 2.83
C GLY A 395 8.21 17.91 1.54
N LEU A 396 7.12 18.67 1.34
CA LEU A 396 7.08 19.79 0.40
C LEU A 396 7.98 20.97 0.85
N LYS A 397 8.76 20.79 1.89
CA LYS A 397 9.74 21.77 2.32
C LYS A 397 10.97 21.60 1.42
N ASN A 398 11.24 22.64 0.66
CA ASN A 398 12.43 22.76 -0.19
C ASN A 398 13.64 22.10 0.49
N LEU A 399 14.17 21.06 -0.16
CA LEU A 399 15.48 20.53 0.16
C LEU A 399 16.54 21.55 -0.30
#